data_1d09a3c6c12776a933217673b09e03b0
#
_entry.id   1d09a3c6c12776a933217673b09e03b0
#
_cell.length_a   1.000
_cell.length_b   1.000
_cell.length_c   1.000
_cell.angle_alpha   90.00
_cell.angle_beta   90.00
_cell.angle_gamma   90.00
#
_symmetry.space_group_name_H-M   'P 1'
#
loop_
_entity.id
_entity.type
_entity.pdbx_description
1 polymer ?
#
loop_
_entity_poly.entity_id
_entity_poly.type
_entity_poly.pdbx_seq_one_letter_code
_entity_poly.pdbx_strand_id
1 'polypeptide(L)'
;MESGFHEPEIWYYKQRFPEEGMEVHFLTRLWGQEVLTFNGHEYGVPFECRESFEGMDDETLKSYSAIIVPGGMASDRLRYTEDINKLPPAVEFIKRAFAEKSIIKGIICHGMWLMTFVPELVRGRKVVAPNNFLGDIKNMGAVYTDQDVVVDGDLVTARTSDYCNIFARKIISMIADKT
;
A
#
# COMPACT_ATOMS: atom_id res chain seq x y z
N MET A 1 6.94 3.92 1.98
CA MET A 1 7.52 4.87 1.00
C MET A 1 8.85 4.34 0.50
N GLU A 2 9.24 4.65 -0.74
CA GLU A 2 10.55 4.40 -1.33
C GLU A 2 10.69 5.26 -2.60
N SER A 3 11.90 5.44 -3.13
CA SER A 3 12.14 6.19 -4.37
C SER A 3 11.34 5.63 -5.54
N GLY A 4 10.88 6.52 -6.41
CA GLY A 4 9.97 6.17 -7.49
C GLY A 4 8.49 6.14 -7.08
N PHE A 5 8.13 6.70 -5.92
CA PHE A 5 6.71 6.90 -5.57
C PHE A 5 6.03 7.88 -6.54
N HIS A 6 4.72 7.75 -6.68
CA HIS A 6 3.92 8.65 -7.53
C HIS A 6 3.52 9.89 -6.73
N GLU A 7 4.14 11.04 -7.02
CA GLU A 7 3.99 12.26 -6.22
C GLU A 7 2.55 12.77 -6.12
N PRO A 8 1.76 12.86 -7.22
CA PRO A 8 0.38 13.34 -7.12
C PRO A 8 -0.48 12.51 -6.18
N GLU A 9 -0.26 11.18 -6.15
CA GLU A 9 -0.95 10.27 -5.24
C GLU A 9 -0.60 10.57 -3.77
N ILE A 10 0.71 10.67 -3.46
CA ILE A 10 1.18 10.91 -2.10
C ILE A 10 0.77 12.29 -1.60
N TRP A 11 0.85 13.32 -2.45
CA TRP A 11 0.39 14.67 -2.11
C TRP A 11 -1.11 14.71 -1.87
N TYR A 12 -1.89 13.96 -2.67
CA TYR A 12 -3.31 13.84 -2.47
C TYR A 12 -3.64 13.23 -1.11
N TYR A 13 -3.00 12.12 -0.73
CA TYR A 13 -3.21 11.49 0.56
C TYR A 13 -2.81 12.40 1.73
N LYS A 14 -1.67 13.08 1.62
CA LYS A 14 -1.18 14.02 2.63
C LYS A 14 -2.16 15.17 2.93
N GLN A 15 -3.01 15.50 1.97
CA GLN A 15 -4.01 16.56 2.11
C GLN A 15 -5.39 15.99 2.44
N ARG A 16 -5.81 14.97 1.70
CA ARG A 16 -7.18 14.48 1.72
C ARG A 16 -7.59 13.80 3.01
N PHE A 17 -6.73 12.97 3.58
CA PHE A 17 -7.05 12.29 4.82
C PHE A 17 -7.14 13.24 6.04
N PRO A 18 -6.25 14.24 6.21
CA PRO A 18 -6.40 15.25 7.27
C PRO A 18 -7.66 16.10 7.18
N GLU A 19 -8.23 16.33 5.98
CA GLU A 19 -9.53 17.00 5.84
C GLU A 19 -10.67 16.25 6.57
N GLU A 20 -10.51 14.94 6.72
CA GLU A 20 -11.45 14.08 7.46
C GLU A 20 -11.02 13.82 8.93
N GLY A 21 -10.04 14.58 9.43
CA GLY A 21 -9.52 14.44 10.79
C GLY A 21 -8.62 13.21 11.00
N MET A 22 -8.13 12.60 9.94
CA MET A 22 -7.24 11.42 10.00
C MET A 22 -5.77 11.84 10.00
N GLU A 23 -4.96 11.21 10.84
CA GLU A 23 -3.50 11.36 10.79
C GLU A 23 -2.91 10.44 9.73
N VAL A 24 -1.91 10.92 8.98
CA VAL A 24 -1.25 10.18 7.90
C VAL A 24 0.21 9.96 8.22
N HIS A 25 0.60 8.70 8.34
CA HIS A 25 1.97 8.26 8.57
C HIS A 25 2.58 7.69 7.30
N PHE A 26 3.79 8.10 6.96
CA PHE A 26 4.53 7.61 5.81
C PHE A 26 5.67 6.71 6.27
N LEU A 27 5.48 5.42 6.15
CA LEU A 27 6.41 4.41 6.62
C LEU A 27 7.36 3.94 5.52
N THR A 28 8.60 3.66 5.89
CA THR A 28 9.60 3.07 5.01
C THR A 28 10.49 2.08 5.77
N ARG A 29 11.46 1.50 5.09
CA ARG A 29 12.60 0.85 5.70
C ARG A 29 13.71 1.89 5.88
N LEU A 30 14.05 2.24 7.14
CA LEU A 30 15.02 3.29 7.44
C LEU A 30 16.48 2.82 7.42
N TRP A 31 16.73 1.51 7.34
CA TRP A 31 18.09 0.94 7.34
C TRP A 31 18.97 1.42 8.52
N GLY A 32 18.35 1.64 9.68
CA GLY A 32 19.00 2.14 10.87
C GLY A 32 19.30 3.64 10.87
N GLN A 33 18.80 4.39 9.88
CA GLN A 33 18.92 5.84 9.80
C GLN A 33 17.72 6.54 10.46
N GLU A 34 17.86 7.78 10.85
CA GLU A 34 16.78 8.60 11.44
C GLU A 34 15.84 9.17 10.38
N VAL A 35 16.36 9.37 9.17
CA VAL A 35 15.61 9.95 8.05
C VAL A 35 16.18 9.45 6.72
N LEU A 36 15.29 9.18 5.78
CA LEU A 36 15.65 8.96 4.39
C LEU A 36 14.88 9.92 3.50
N THR A 37 15.53 10.38 2.43
CA THR A 37 14.91 11.21 1.40
C THR A 37 14.75 10.40 0.14
N PHE A 38 13.53 10.28 -0.35
CA PHE A 38 13.18 9.59 -1.58
C PHE A 38 12.76 10.60 -2.65
N ASN A 39 13.03 10.30 -3.92
CA ASN A 39 12.58 11.11 -5.03
C ASN A 39 11.39 10.44 -5.73
N GLY A 40 10.42 11.25 -6.06
CA GLY A 40 9.26 10.78 -6.80
C GLY A 40 9.59 10.42 -8.25
N HIS A 41 8.65 9.76 -8.89
CA HIS A 41 8.78 9.26 -10.26
C HIS A 41 8.43 10.30 -11.32
N GLU A 42 7.40 11.11 -11.08
CA GLU A 42 6.84 12.04 -12.10
C GLU A 42 7.63 13.35 -12.17
N TYR A 43 7.95 13.93 -11.05
CA TYR A 43 8.55 15.28 -10.95
C TYR A 43 9.92 15.29 -10.28
N GLY A 44 10.35 14.14 -9.71
CA GLY A 44 11.61 14.05 -9.00
C GLY A 44 11.64 14.84 -7.68
N VAL A 45 10.47 15.19 -7.13
CA VAL A 45 10.40 15.98 -5.90
C VAL A 45 10.78 15.12 -4.71
N PRO A 46 11.70 15.62 -3.83
CA PRO A 46 12.12 14.89 -2.66
C PRO A 46 11.02 14.82 -1.60
N PHE A 47 10.95 13.67 -0.92
CA PHE A 47 10.07 13.43 0.22
C PHE A 47 10.89 12.79 1.34
N GLU A 48 10.91 13.42 2.53
CA GLU A 48 11.54 12.88 3.72
C GLU A 48 10.61 11.91 4.44
N CYS A 49 11.13 10.75 4.79
CA CYS A 49 10.45 9.76 5.61
C CYS A 49 11.27 9.50 6.87
N ARG A 50 10.61 9.55 8.03
CA ARG A 50 11.23 9.44 9.37
C ARG A 50 10.68 8.27 10.18
N GLU A 51 9.69 7.57 9.65
CA GLU A 51 9.01 6.48 10.33
C GLU A 51 9.27 5.15 9.64
N SER A 52 9.44 4.09 10.42
CA SER A 52 9.72 2.75 9.92
C SER A 52 8.59 1.79 10.22
N PHE A 53 8.32 0.90 9.27
CA PHE A 53 7.51 -0.30 9.54
C PHE A 53 8.33 -1.42 10.20
N GLU A 54 9.68 -1.36 10.16
CA GLU A 54 10.52 -2.34 10.83
C GLU A 54 10.48 -2.12 12.34
N GLY A 55 10.29 -3.20 13.08
CA GLY A 55 10.23 -3.15 14.55
C GLY A 55 8.92 -2.58 15.12
N MET A 56 7.95 -2.22 14.28
CA MET A 56 6.63 -1.80 14.75
C MET A 56 5.96 -2.95 15.51
N ASP A 57 5.53 -2.70 16.73
CA ASP A 57 4.79 -3.68 17.53
C ASP A 57 3.33 -3.85 17.05
N ASP A 58 2.67 -4.87 17.56
CA ASP A 58 1.30 -5.19 17.14
C ASP A 58 0.27 -4.19 17.72
N GLU A 59 0.56 -3.56 18.83
CA GLU A 59 -0.32 -2.55 19.43
C GLU A 59 -0.36 -1.30 18.54
N THR A 60 0.81 -0.81 18.15
CA THR A 60 0.94 0.30 17.20
C THR A 60 0.31 -0.05 15.85
N LEU A 61 0.56 -1.25 15.32
CA LEU A 61 -0.04 -1.68 14.06
C LEU A 61 -1.57 -1.67 14.13
N LYS A 62 -2.15 -2.17 15.21
CA LYS A 62 -3.62 -2.24 15.41
C LYS A 62 -4.27 -0.87 15.61
N SER A 63 -3.50 0.16 15.94
CA SER A 63 -4.01 1.53 16.05
C SER A 63 -4.36 2.17 14.70
N TYR A 64 -3.82 1.64 13.59
CA TYR A 64 -4.14 2.14 12.26
C TYR A 64 -5.53 1.69 11.79
N SER A 65 -6.30 2.64 11.26
CA SER A 65 -7.59 2.34 10.61
C SER A 65 -7.42 1.76 9.22
N ALA A 66 -6.35 2.13 8.52
CA ALA A 66 -6.02 1.62 7.19
C ALA A 66 -4.51 1.58 6.96
N ILE A 67 -4.07 0.64 6.13
CA ILE A 67 -2.71 0.59 5.57
C ILE A 67 -2.83 0.68 4.05
N ILE A 68 -2.09 1.60 3.46
CA ILE A 68 -2.08 1.82 2.01
C ILE A 68 -0.70 1.44 1.44
N VAL A 69 -0.71 0.56 0.45
CA VAL A 69 0.43 0.26 -0.40
C VAL A 69 0.32 1.10 -1.66
N PRO A 70 1.14 2.16 -1.79
CA PRO A 70 1.01 3.13 -2.86
C PRO A 70 1.50 2.61 -4.22
N GLY A 71 1.14 3.35 -5.26
CA GLY A 71 1.61 3.14 -6.62
C GLY A 71 3.02 3.68 -6.87
N GLY A 72 3.36 3.78 -8.14
CA GLY A 72 4.70 4.13 -8.60
C GLY A 72 5.65 2.94 -8.54
N MET A 73 6.94 3.19 -8.75
CA MET A 73 7.98 2.16 -8.77
C MET A 73 8.53 1.80 -7.38
N ALA A 74 8.00 2.41 -6.32
CA ALA A 74 8.42 2.18 -4.94
C ALA A 74 8.31 0.70 -4.52
N SER A 75 7.27 0.01 -4.98
CA SER A 75 7.04 -1.41 -4.69
C SER A 75 8.14 -2.32 -5.23
N ASP A 76 8.79 -1.96 -6.34
CA ASP A 76 9.90 -2.72 -6.89
C ASP A 76 11.09 -2.78 -5.91
N ARG A 77 11.40 -1.64 -5.28
CA ARG A 77 12.47 -1.54 -4.27
C ARG A 77 12.06 -2.17 -2.93
N LEU A 78 10.81 -2.02 -2.53
CA LEU A 78 10.27 -2.60 -1.30
C LEU A 78 10.17 -4.14 -1.33
N ARG A 79 10.31 -4.74 -2.50
CA ARG A 79 10.41 -6.21 -2.68
C ARG A 79 11.79 -6.78 -2.34
N TYR A 80 12.77 -5.94 -2.05
CA TYR A 80 14.13 -6.38 -1.76
C TYR A 80 14.23 -7.04 -0.38
N THR A 81 14.98 -8.13 -0.30
CA THR A 81 15.43 -8.78 0.92
C THR A 81 16.89 -9.20 0.79
N GLU A 82 17.66 -9.10 1.87
CA GLU A 82 19.05 -9.57 1.91
C GLU A 82 19.14 -11.09 2.06
N ASP A 83 18.12 -11.70 2.63
CA ASP A 83 18.06 -13.14 2.87
C ASP A 83 16.95 -13.74 2.01
N ILE A 84 17.33 -14.55 1.03
CA ILE A 84 16.39 -15.20 0.11
C ILE A 84 15.41 -16.17 0.79
N ASN A 85 15.67 -16.55 2.04
CA ASN A 85 14.80 -17.40 2.83
C ASN A 85 13.79 -16.62 3.69
N LYS A 86 13.83 -15.28 3.63
CA LYS A 86 12.93 -14.40 4.37
C LYS A 86 12.09 -13.56 3.43
N LEU A 87 10.90 -13.23 3.89
CA LEU A 87 10.08 -12.23 3.19
C LEU A 87 10.77 -10.86 3.25
N PRO A 88 10.61 -10.03 2.20
CA PRO A 88 10.99 -8.63 2.27
C PRO A 88 10.33 -7.96 3.48
N PRO A 89 11.01 -7.09 4.23
CA PRO A 89 10.46 -6.47 5.43
C PRO A 89 9.11 -5.75 5.22
N ALA A 90 8.93 -5.10 4.06
CA ALA A 90 7.65 -4.47 3.71
C ALA A 90 6.54 -5.51 3.52
N VAL A 91 6.85 -6.66 2.93
CA VAL A 91 5.88 -7.75 2.73
C VAL A 91 5.48 -8.38 4.07
N GLU A 92 6.46 -8.57 4.97
CA GLU A 92 6.17 -9.07 6.32
C GLU A 92 5.26 -8.12 7.09
N PHE A 93 5.51 -6.82 7.03
CA PHE A 93 4.64 -5.80 7.62
C PHE A 93 3.22 -5.86 7.05
N ILE A 94 3.09 -5.93 5.71
CA ILE A 94 1.78 -6.04 5.05
C ILE A 94 1.06 -7.33 5.47
N LYS A 95 1.77 -8.44 5.56
CA LYS A 95 1.20 -9.72 6.01
C LYS A 95 0.63 -9.61 7.42
N ARG A 96 1.33 -8.95 8.34
CA ARG A 96 0.81 -8.67 9.69
C ARG A 96 -0.45 -7.79 9.63
N ALA A 97 -0.45 -6.73 8.80
CA ALA A 97 -1.63 -5.88 8.62
C ALA A 97 -2.84 -6.65 8.06
N PHE A 98 -2.62 -7.61 7.16
CA PHE A 98 -3.69 -8.45 6.62
C PHE A 98 -4.30 -9.41 7.66
N ALA A 99 -3.54 -9.79 8.68
CA ALA A 99 -4.06 -10.61 9.78
C ALA A 99 -5.06 -9.84 10.66
N GLU A 100 -4.98 -8.50 10.70
CA GLU A 100 -5.85 -7.64 11.49
C GLU A 100 -7.10 -7.23 10.69
N LYS A 101 -8.25 -7.80 11.02
CA LYS A 101 -9.53 -7.55 10.32
C LYS A 101 -10.07 -6.12 10.50
N SER A 102 -9.65 -5.45 11.57
CA SER A 102 -10.03 -4.05 11.82
C SER A 102 -9.39 -3.07 10.83
N ILE A 103 -8.22 -3.39 10.32
CA ILE A 103 -7.47 -2.54 9.39
C ILE A 103 -8.03 -2.70 7.97
N ILE A 104 -8.27 -1.60 7.28
CA ILE A 104 -8.59 -1.59 5.84
C ILE A 104 -7.28 -1.66 5.06
N LYS A 105 -7.22 -2.54 4.06
CA LYS A 105 -6.05 -2.72 3.20
C LYS A 105 -6.30 -2.04 1.88
N GLY A 106 -5.53 -1.01 1.59
CA GLY A 106 -5.54 -0.33 0.31
C GLY A 106 -4.33 -0.72 -0.53
N ILE A 107 -4.52 -1.15 -1.76
CA ILE A 107 -3.43 -1.45 -2.70
C ILE A 107 -3.74 -0.77 -4.04
N ILE A 108 -2.85 0.08 -4.51
CA ILE A 108 -3.06 0.80 -5.75
C ILE A 108 -1.90 0.57 -6.72
N CYS A 109 -2.25 0.42 -8.01
CA CYS A 109 -1.28 0.37 -9.10
C CYS A 109 -0.20 -0.69 -8.86
N HIS A 110 1.07 -0.33 -8.95
CA HIS A 110 2.23 -1.19 -8.75
C HIS A 110 2.36 -1.75 -7.32
N GLY A 111 1.64 -1.21 -6.34
CA GLY A 111 1.57 -1.80 -5.01
C GLY A 111 1.18 -3.28 -4.99
N MET A 112 0.44 -3.72 -6.00
CA MET A 112 0.04 -5.12 -6.16
C MET A 112 1.24 -6.08 -6.29
N TRP A 113 2.41 -5.63 -6.73
CA TRP A 113 3.60 -6.47 -6.84
C TRP A 113 4.09 -7.03 -5.50
N LEU A 114 3.83 -6.35 -4.39
CA LEU A 114 4.20 -6.87 -3.07
C LEU A 114 3.40 -8.14 -2.73
N MET A 115 2.20 -8.30 -3.28
CA MET A 115 1.34 -9.46 -3.06
C MET A 115 1.86 -10.74 -3.73
N THR A 116 2.76 -10.65 -4.70
CA THR A 116 3.35 -11.82 -5.37
C THR A 116 4.17 -12.70 -4.42
N PHE A 117 4.66 -12.16 -3.31
CA PHE A 117 5.33 -12.91 -2.24
C PHE A 117 4.37 -13.64 -1.29
N VAL A 118 3.15 -13.14 -1.19
CA VAL A 118 2.12 -13.62 -0.25
C VAL A 118 0.77 -13.76 -0.96
N PRO A 119 0.73 -14.58 -2.03
CA PRO A 119 -0.46 -14.70 -2.88
C PRO A 119 -1.70 -15.19 -2.11
N GLU A 120 -1.50 -15.90 -1.00
CA GLU A 120 -2.59 -16.37 -0.15
C GLU A 120 -3.45 -15.23 0.41
N LEU A 121 -2.91 -14.01 0.54
CA LEU A 121 -3.64 -12.84 1.06
C LEU A 121 -4.68 -12.30 0.08
N VAL A 122 -4.48 -12.55 -1.22
CA VAL A 122 -5.37 -12.08 -2.29
C VAL A 122 -6.04 -13.22 -3.07
N ARG A 123 -5.69 -14.47 -2.80
CA ARG A 123 -6.27 -15.64 -3.46
C ARG A 123 -7.79 -15.68 -3.31
N GLY A 124 -8.49 -15.80 -4.43
CA GLY A 124 -9.95 -15.81 -4.50
C GLY A 124 -10.62 -14.44 -4.28
N ARG A 125 -9.85 -13.41 -3.92
CA ARG A 125 -10.37 -12.06 -3.73
C ARG A 125 -10.49 -11.32 -5.06
N LYS A 126 -11.53 -10.48 -5.18
CA LYS A 126 -11.69 -9.58 -6.31
C LYS A 126 -10.70 -8.42 -6.19
N VAL A 127 -9.92 -8.21 -7.24
CA VAL A 127 -8.89 -7.16 -7.28
C VAL A 127 -8.82 -6.50 -8.65
N VAL A 128 -8.24 -5.30 -8.69
CA VAL A 128 -7.79 -4.64 -9.91
C VAL A 128 -6.36 -4.14 -9.75
N ALA A 129 -5.63 -4.14 -10.83
CA ALA A 129 -4.31 -3.54 -10.98
C ALA A 129 -4.13 -3.15 -12.46
N PRO A 130 -3.04 -2.48 -12.85
CA PRO A 130 -2.77 -2.19 -14.26
C PRO A 130 -2.81 -3.45 -15.14
N ASN A 131 -3.20 -3.30 -16.38
CA ASN A 131 -3.42 -4.46 -17.29
C ASN A 131 -2.16 -5.31 -17.51
N ASN A 132 -0.97 -4.74 -17.36
CA ASN A 132 0.30 -5.48 -17.42
C ASN A 132 0.52 -6.42 -16.24
N PHE A 133 -0.33 -6.36 -15.19
CA PHE A 133 -0.33 -7.27 -14.04
C PHE A 133 -1.29 -8.48 -14.18
N LEU A 134 -2.01 -8.61 -15.30
CA LEU A 134 -2.99 -9.68 -15.46
C LEU A 134 -2.40 -11.08 -15.23
N GLY A 135 -1.16 -11.30 -15.69
CA GLY A 135 -0.43 -12.55 -15.45
C GLY A 135 -0.16 -12.80 -13.97
N ASP A 136 0.30 -11.76 -13.26
CA ASP A 136 0.59 -11.84 -11.82
C ASP A 136 -0.68 -12.11 -11.00
N ILE A 137 -1.77 -11.40 -11.30
CA ILE A 137 -3.07 -11.60 -10.65
C ILE A 137 -3.55 -13.04 -10.83
N LYS A 138 -3.46 -13.56 -12.04
CA LYS A 138 -3.81 -14.95 -12.36
C LYS A 138 -2.94 -15.94 -11.58
N ASN A 139 -1.63 -15.71 -11.53
CA ASN A 139 -0.68 -16.59 -10.83
C ASN A 139 -0.90 -16.57 -9.31
N MET A 140 -1.30 -15.42 -8.75
CA MET A 140 -1.69 -15.32 -7.34
C MET A 140 -3.03 -16.00 -7.02
N GLY A 141 -3.82 -16.36 -8.04
CA GLY A 141 -5.15 -16.94 -7.87
C GLY A 141 -6.20 -15.92 -7.44
N ALA A 142 -5.93 -14.63 -7.61
CA ALA A 142 -6.92 -13.57 -7.39
C ALA A 142 -7.89 -13.44 -8.58
N VAL A 143 -9.03 -12.83 -8.36
CA VAL A 143 -10.07 -12.63 -9.37
C VAL A 143 -9.98 -11.21 -9.93
N TYR A 144 -9.43 -11.07 -11.12
CA TYR A 144 -9.37 -9.76 -11.77
C TYR A 144 -10.77 -9.24 -12.08
N THR A 145 -11.03 -8.01 -11.69
CA THR A 145 -12.28 -7.30 -11.95
C THR A 145 -11.98 -6.02 -12.74
N ASP A 146 -12.54 -5.92 -13.95
CA ASP A 146 -12.29 -4.80 -14.86
C ASP A 146 -13.06 -3.54 -14.44
N GLN A 147 -12.59 -2.91 -13.37
CA GLN A 147 -13.08 -1.65 -12.80
C GLN A 147 -11.91 -0.77 -12.39
N ASP A 148 -12.13 0.52 -12.22
CA ASP A 148 -11.06 1.43 -11.80
C ASP A 148 -10.69 1.27 -10.32
N VAL A 149 -11.69 0.98 -9.50
CA VAL A 149 -11.54 0.69 -8.06
C VAL A 149 -12.44 -0.49 -7.69
N VAL A 150 -11.88 -1.47 -6.99
CA VAL A 150 -12.58 -2.68 -6.52
C VAL A 150 -12.50 -2.75 -5.01
N VAL A 151 -13.63 -3.07 -4.38
CA VAL A 151 -13.73 -3.37 -2.95
C VAL A 151 -14.13 -4.83 -2.78
N ASP A 152 -13.37 -5.55 -1.96
CA ASP A 152 -13.65 -6.92 -1.54
C ASP A 152 -13.44 -7.05 -0.03
N GLY A 153 -14.52 -6.98 0.75
CA GLY A 153 -14.44 -6.96 2.20
C GLY A 153 -13.61 -5.79 2.72
N ASP A 154 -12.51 -6.08 3.38
CA ASP A 154 -11.57 -5.11 3.94
C ASP A 154 -10.44 -4.68 2.98
N LEU A 155 -10.45 -5.18 1.74
CA LEU A 155 -9.46 -4.86 0.71
C LEU A 155 -10.05 -3.90 -0.32
N VAL A 156 -9.37 -2.80 -0.56
CA VAL A 156 -9.64 -1.84 -1.64
C VAL A 156 -8.46 -1.87 -2.59
N THR A 157 -8.72 -2.08 -3.88
CA THR A 157 -7.67 -2.01 -4.91
C THR A 157 -8.03 -0.98 -5.97
N ALA A 158 -7.03 -0.33 -6.57
CA ALA A 158 -7.23 0.61 -7.67
C ALA A 158 -6.27 0.34 -8.83
N ARG A 159 -6.75 0.57 -10.06
CA ARG A 159 -6.05 0.24 -11.30
C ARG A 159 -4.73 0.99 -11.43
N THR A 160 -4.77 2.30 -11.40
CA THR A 160 -3.59 3.17 -11.50
C THR A 160 -3.69 4.30 -10.49
N SER A 161 -2.58 5.01 -10.27
CA SER A 161 -2.53 6.16 -9.37
C SER A 161 -3.44 7.32 -9.81
N ASP A 162 -3.89 7.36 -11.07
CA ASP A 162 -4.89 8.32 -11.54
C ASP A 162 -6.23 8.21 -10.80
N TYR A 163 -6.52 7.04 -10.25
CA TYR A 163 -7.73 6.77 -9.47
C TYR A 163 -7.55 6.94 -7.97
N CYS A 164 -6.45 7.54 -7.51
CA CYS A 164 -6.14 7.73 -6.09
C CYS A 164 -7.25 8.48 -5.34
N ASN A 165 -7.95 9.40 -6.02
CA ASN A 165 -9.06 10.17 -5.47
C ASN A 165 -10.30 9.31 -5.16
N ILE A 166 -10.67 8.39 -6.06
CA ILE A 166 -11.78 7.46 -5.86
C ILE A 166 -11.40 6.43 -4.81
N PHE A 167 -10.18 5.92 -4.88
CA PHE A 167 -9.61 4.96 -3.95
C PHE A 167 -9.58 5.50 -2.51
N ALA A 168 -9.04 6.70 -2.29
CA ALA A 168 -9.00 7.31 -0.97
C ALA A 168 -10.41 7.58 -0.40
N ARG A 169 -11.34 8.09 -1.22
CA ARG A 169 -12.74 8.27 -0.79
C ARG A 169 -13.40 6.97 -0.34
N LYS A 170 -13.08 5.85 -1.03
CA LYS A 170 -13.59 4.54 -0.65
C LYS A 170 -13.05 4.10 0.72
N ILE A 171 -11.76 4.26 0.95
CA ILE A 171 -11.11 3.96 2.24
C ILE A 171 -11.72 4.82 3.35
N ILE A 172 -11.86 6.13 3.12
CA ILE A 172 -12.47 7.08 4.07
C ILE A 172 -13.89 6.64 4.45
N SER A 173 -14.74 6.34 3.45
CA SER A 173 -16.10 5.85 3.69
C SER A 173 -16.10 4.59 4.55
N MET A 174 -15.23 3.62 4.24
CA MET A 174 -15.14 2.37 4.99
C MET A 174 -14.64 2.55 6.42
N ILE A 175 -13.79 3.55 6.69
CA ILE A 175 -13.38 3.91 8.05
C ILE A 175 -14.56 4.49 8.80
N ALA A 176 -15.30 5.44 8.19
CA ALA A 176 -16.47 6.06 8.80
C ALA A 176 -17.58 5.04 9.13
N ASP A 177 -17.78 4.02 8.28
CA ASP A 177 -18.77 2.97 8.50
C ASP A 177 -18.41 2.02 9.68
N LYS A 178 -17.17 2.07 10.18
CA LYS A 178 -16.70 1.27 11.32
C LYS A 178 -16.74 2.02 12.66
N THR A 179 -16.88 3.35 12.60
CA THR A 179 -16.91 4.25 13.77
C THR A 179 -18.33 4.44 14.27
#